data_7c49848fd48723ff0e56d9ebc5bccd31
#
_entry.id   7c49848fd48723ff0e56d9ebc5bccd31
#
_cell.length_a   1.000
_cell.length_b   1.000
_cell.length_c   1.000
_cell.angle_alpha   90.00
_cell.angle_beta   90.00
_cell.angle_gamma   90.00
#
_symmetry.space_group_name_H-M   'P 1'
#
loop_
_entity.id
_entity.type
_entity.pdbx_description
1 polymer ?
#
loop_
_entity_poly.entity_id
_entity_poly.type
_entity_poly.pdbx_seq_one_letter_code
_entity_poly.pdbx_strand_id
1 'polypeptide(L)'
;MPYNVKEIVANKPSRFTAGHRMCAGCGAPPAARMIMRALKPEDHAVVAGATGCMEVSTFIYPYTAWTDSFIHTAFECAAATLSGTEAAYQSLKKQGKISNTTKFIAFGGDGGTYDIGLQSLSGAMERGHDMVYVCYDNGAYMNTGIQRSSATPKFADTTTSPAGKVIPGKMQSRKDLTKIMVSHHLPYVAQTIGYMNFKDLYEKSEKAIYTEGPTFLNVMTPCPRGWGYPTDMLMQINKLAVDTCSVSYTHLRAHE
;
A
#
# COMPACT_ATOMS: atom_id res chain seq x y z
N MET A 1 18.02 -16.56 -7.70
CA MET A 1 17.69 -16.71 -9.14
C MET A 1 17.08 -15.40 -9.61
N PRO A 2 17.29 -14.95 -10.85
CA PRO A 2 16.60 -13.76 -11.33
C PRO A 2 15.09 -14.04 -11.40
N TYR A 3 14.30 -13.19 -10.77
CA TYR A 3 12.84 -13.32 -10.77
C TYR A 3 12.29 -13.13 -12.20
N ASN A 4 11.58 -14.13 -12.68
CA ASN A 4 10.86 -14.07 -13.95
C ASN A 4 9.37 -13.81 -13.68
N VAL A 5 8.90 -12.62 -14.07
CA VAL A 5 7.50 -12.21 -13.82
C VAL A 5 6.51 -13.17 -14.47
N LYS A 6 6.82 -13.73 -15.65
CA LYS A 6 5.94 -14.72 -16.32
C LYS A 6 5.80 -15.99 -15.50
N GLU A 7 6.90 -16.49 -14.93
CA GLU A 7 6.89 -17.66 -14.05
C GLU A 7 6.13 -17.39 -12.75
N ILE A 8 6.32 -16.22 -12.15
CA ILE A 8 5.59 -15.80 -10.95
C ILE A 8 4.09 -15.80 -11.22
N VAL A 9 3.66 -15.19 -12.32
CA VAL A 9 2.24 -15.11 -12.68
C VAL A 9 1.66 -16.48 -13.01
N ALA A 10 2.43 -17.37 -13.63
CA ALA A 10 2.00 -18.73 -13.98
C ALA A 10 1.90 -19.66 -12.76
N ASN A 11 2.84 -19.56 -11.82
CA ASN A 11 3.01 -20.55 -10.76
C ASN A 11 2.47 -20.11 -9.38
N LYS A 12 2.18 -18.81 -9.19
CA LYS A 12 1.60 -18.32 -7.93
C LYS A 12 0.14 -17.90 -8.13
N PRO A 13 -0.78 -18.37 -7.29
CA PRO A 13 -2.19 -18.02 -7.41
C PRO A 13 -2.41 -16.52 -7.21
N SER A 14 -3.43 -15.97 -7.88
CA SER A 14 -3.87 -14.62 -7.61
C SER A 14 -4.69 -14.60 -6.32
N ARG A 15 -4.21 -13.91 -5.30
CA ARG A 15 -4.91 -13.73 -4.02
C ARG A 15 -5.80 -12.48 -3.99
N PHE A 16 -5.73 -11.69 -5.06
CA PHE A 16 -6.60 -10.55 -5.32
C PHE A 16 -7.26 -10.75 -6.69
N THR A 17 -8.54 -11.06 -6.68
CA THR A 17 -9.30 -11.49 -7.85
C THR A 17 -9.74 -10.34 -8.76
N ALA A 18 -10.31 -10.66 -9.90
CA ALA A 18 -10.86 -9.67 -10.83
C ALA A 18 -12.23 -9.08 -10.41
N GLY A 19 -12.82 -9.56 -9.31
CA GLY A 19 -14.15 -9.14 -8.84
C GLY A 19 -14.22 -7.76 -8.16
N HIS A 20 -13.16 -6.96 -8.23
CA HIS A 20 -13.15 -5.60 -7.69
C HIS A 20 -13.81 -4.57 -8.62
N ARG A 21 -14.28 -3.45 -8.06
CA ARG A 21 -14.91 -2.33 -8.77
C ARG A 21 -14.01 -1.09 -8.88
N MET A 22 -12.70 -1.27 -8.88
CA MET A 22 -11.76 -0.16 -9.04
C MET A 22 -11.76 0.33 -10.49
N CYS A 23 -11.41 1.61 -10.68
CA CYS A 23 -11.41 2.26 -11.99
C CYS A 23 -10.48 1.55 -12.99
N ALA A 24 -10.89 1.51 -14.24
CA ALA A 24 -9.99 1.15 -15.34
C ALA A 24 -8.80 2.14 -15.36
N GLY A 25 -7.59 1.63 -15.60
CA GLY A 25 -6.37 2.44 -15.59
C GLY A 25 -5.86 2.85 -14.19
N CYS A 26 -6.47 2.35 -13.09
CA CYS A 26 -5.97 2.58 -11.74
C CYS A 26 -4.71 1.74 -11.47
N GLY A 27 -3.67 2.36 -10.87
CA GLY A 27 -2.42 1.68 -10.52
C GLY A 27 -2.50 0.76 -9.30
N ALA A 28 -3.48 0.96 -8.42
CA ALA A 28 -3.56 0.21 -7.17
C ALA A 28 -3.91 -1.29 -7.34
N PRO A 29 -4.87 -1.73 -8.18
CA PRO A 29 -5.19 -3.15 -8.35
C PRO A 29 -4.03 -4.01 -8.84
N PRO A 30 -3.29 -3.64 -9.90
CA PRO A 30 -2.14 -4.43 -10.33
C PRO A 30 -1.02 -4.47 -9.29
N ALA A 31 -0.81 -3.36 -8.54
CA ALA A 31 0.13 -3.34 -7.44
C ALA A 31 -0.26 -4.30 -6.32
N ALA A 32 -1.49 -4.23 -5.81
CA ALA A 32 -2.00 -5.13 -4.78
C ALA A 32 -1.90 -6.61 -5.21
N ARG A 33 -2.25 -6.91 -6.46
CA ARG A 33 -2.15 -8.27 -7.01
C ARG A 33 -0.72 -8.80 -7.02
N MET A 34 0.25 -7.96 -7.35
CA MET A 34 1.66 -8.35 -7.36
C MET A 34 2.22 -8.52 -5.94
N ILE A 35 1.85 -7.63 -5.03
CA ILE A 35 2.23 -7.70 -3.60
C ILE A 35 1.71 -9.01 -2.99
N MET A 36 0.44 -9.33 -3.20
CA MET A 36 -0.16 -10.56 -2.66
C MET A 36 0.41 -11.83 -3.29
N ARG A 37 0.90 -11.77 -4.54
CA ARG A 37 1.63 -12.90 -5.16
C ARG A 37 3.00 -13.15 -4.55
N ALA A 38 3.57 -12.22 -3.80
CA ALA A 38 4.82 -12.44 -3.08
C ALA A 38 4.68 -13.46 -1.93
N LEU A 39 3.46 -13.68 -1.43
CA LEU A 39 3.20 -14.75 -0.46
C LEU A 39 3.51 -16.14 -1.04
N LYS A 40 4.00 -17.03 -0.20
CA LYS A 40 4.12 -18.44 -0.53
C LYS A 40 2.74 -19.08 -0.64
N PRO A 41 2.56 -20.08 -1.51
CA PRO A 41 1.24 -20.73 -1.69
C PRO A 41 0.66 -21.32 -0.41
N GLU A 42 1.50 -21.84 0.46
CA GLU A 42 1.13 -22.50 1.73
C GLU A 42 0.81 -21.51 2.87
N ASP A 43 1.22 -20.25 2.77
CA ASP A 43 0.99 -19.28 3.83
C ASP A 43 -0.44 -18.72 3.77
N HIS A 44 -1.03 -18.52 4.93
CA HIS A 44 -2.26 -17.75 5.08
C HIS A 44 -1.95 -16.25 5.21
N ALA A 45 -2.94 -15.42 4.89
CA ALA A 45 -2.82 -13.99 5.13
C ALA A 45 -4.07 -13.43 5.82
N VAL A 46 -3.85 -12.41 6.64
CA VAL A 46 -4.89 -11.51 7.13
C VAL A 46 -4.59 -10.14 6.56
N VAL A 47 -5.54 -9.62 5.80
CA VAL A 47 -5.43 -8.32 5.14
C VAL A 47 -6.33 -7.31 5.85
N ALA A 48 -5.78 -6.20 6.30
CA ALA A 48 -6.56 -5.06 6.80
C ALA A 48 -6.58 -3.95 5.76
N GLY A 49 -7.77 -3.50 5.39
CA GLY A 49 -7.97 -2.38 4.46
C GLY A 49 -8.45 -1.13 5.19
N ALA A 50 -7.66 -0.06 5.16
CA ALA A 50 -8.12 1.27 5.58
C ALA A 50 -9.13 1.82 4.57
N THR A 51 -10.19 2.48 5.04
CA THR A 51 -11.17 3.14 4.18
C THR A 51 -10.50 3.93 3.06
N GLY A 52 -10.94 3.72 1.85
CA GLY A 52 -10.39 4.32 0.64
C GLY A 52 -10.81 3.57 -0.61
N CYS A 53 -10.29 3.98 -1.77
CA CYS A 53 -10.68 3.38 -3.05
C CYS A 53 -10.53 1.85 -3.06
N MET A 54 -9.42 1.33 -2.55
CA MET A 54 -9.18 -0.11 -2.57
C MET A 54 -10.16 -0.83 -1.65
N GLU A 55 -10.36 -0.36 -0.44
CA GLU A 55 -11.25 -0.99 0.52
C GLU A 55 -12.68 -1.02 0.00
N VAL A 56 -13.29 0.15 -0.31
CA VAL A 56 -14.70 0.22 -0.74
C VAL A 56 -14.99 -0.48 -2.08
N SER A 57 -13.98 -0.64 -2.92
CA SER A 57 -14.14 -1.27 -4.25
C SER A 57 -13.87 -2.77 -4.26
N THR A 58 -13.30 -3.32 -3.19
CA THR A 58 -12.91 -4.73 -3.12
C THR A 58 -13.75 -5.54 -2.14
N PHE A 59 -14.50 -4.85 -1.29
CA PHE A 59 -15.36 -5.44 -0.29
C PHE A 59 -16.77 -4.85 -0.40
N ILE A 60 -17.68 -5.57 -1.03
CA ILE A 60 -19.09 -5.21 -1.10
C ILE A 60 -19.89 -6.43 -0.66
N TYR A 61 -20.29 -6.42 0.61
CA TYR A 61 -21.00 -7.55 1.20
C TYR A 61 -22.16 -8.02 0.31
N PRO A 62 -22.33 -9.34 0.09
CA PRO A 62 -21.53 -10.45 0.66
C PRO A 62 -20.29 -10.83 -0.17
N TYR A 63 -19.89 -10.04 -1.16
CA TYR A 63 -18.79 -10.34 -2.08
C TYR A 63 -17.48 -9.70 -1.63
N THR A 64 -16.38 -10.36 -1.93
CA THR A 64 -15.03 -9.84 -1.73
C THR A 64 -14.13 -10.20 -2.91
N ALA A 65 -13.16 -9.34 -3.24
CA ALA A 65 -12.13 -9.63 -4.22
C ALA A 65 -10.90 -10.33 -3.60
N TRP A 66 -10.85 -10.47 -2.30
CA TRP A 66 -9.75 -11.09 -1.56
C TRP A 66 -10.00 -12.58 -1.37
N THR A 67 -8.99 -13.42 -1.58
CA THR A 67 -9.06 -14.86 -1.30
C THR A 67 -8.60 -15.19 0.12
N ASP A 68 -7.90 -14.27 0.75
CA ASP A 68 -7.48 -14.32 2.14
C ASP A 68 -8.49 -13.63 3.07
N SER A 69 -8.32 -13.78 4.37
CA SER A 69 -9.14 -13.08 5.36
C SER A 69 -8.98 -11.57 5.22
N PHE A 70 -10.09 -10.86 5.08
CA PHE A 70 -10.08 -9.41 4.91
C PHE A 70 -10.85 -8.70 6.03
N ILE A 71 -10.24 -7.67 6.62
CA ILE A 71 -10.81 -6.85 7.68
C ILE A 71 -10.97 -5.43 7.15
N HIS A 72 -12.21 -4.95 7.05
CA HIS A 72 -12.53 -3.56 6.79
C HIS A 72 -12.26 -2.71 8.03
N THR A 73 -11.61 -1.55 7.86
CA THR A 73 -11.32 -0.61 8.95
C THR A 73 -11.61 0.83 8.53
N ALA A 74 -11.83 1.71 9.51
CA ALA A 74 -11.83 3.14 9.26
C ALA A 74 -10.46 3.63 8.76
N PHE A 75 -10.43 4.84 8.18
CA PHE A 75 -9.23 5.45 7.56
C PHE A 75 -7.96 5.31 8.40
N GLU A 76 -8.06 5.55 9.69
CA GLU A 76 -6.96 5.62 10.64
C GLU A 76 -6.62 4.28 11.28
N CYS A 77 -7.51 3.28 11.22
CA CYS A 77 -7.49 2.12 12.11
C CYS A 77 -6.73 0.91 11.57
N ALA A 78 -6.33 0.85 10.30
CA ALA A 78 -5.77 -0.37 9.71
C ALA A 78 -4.55 -0.92 10.47
N ALA A 79 -3.62 -0.06 10.86
CA ALA A 79 -2.43 -0.47 11.60
C ALA A 79 -2.76 -0.97 13.01
N ALA A 80 -3.63 -0.26 13.74
CA ALA A 80 -4.05 -0.67 15.09
C ALA A 80 -4.86 -1.98 15.08
N THR A 81 -5.78 -2.13 14.13
CA THR A 81 -6.57 -3.36 13.97
C THR A 81 -5.68 -4.55 13.65
N LEU A 82 -4.74 -4.38 12.72
CA LEU A 82 -3.83 -5.44 12.35
C LEU A 82 -2.88 -5.81 13.49
N SER A 83 -2.41 -4.83 14.27
CA SER A 83 -1.63 -5.06 15.48
C SER A 83 -2.37 -5.94 16.49
N GLY A 84 -3.66 -5.66 16.73
CA GLY A 84 -4.48 -6.47 17.62
C GLY A 84 -4.70 -7.89 17.09
N THR A 85 -4.89 -8.04 15.78
CA THR A 85 -5.07 -9.34 15.12
C THR A 85 -3.78 -10.17 15.18
N GLU A 86 -2.64 -9.55 14.92
CA GLU A 86 -1.32 -10.20 15.04
C GLU A 86 -1.05 -10.66 16.48
N ALA A 87 -1.28 -9.79 17.45
CA ALA A 87 -1.13 -10.13 18.87
C ALA A 87 -2.03 -11.32 19.30
N ALA A 88 -3.29 -11.34 18.82
CA ALA A 88 -4.20 -12.46 19.05
C ALA A 88 -3.69 -13.76 18.41
N TYR A 89 -3.19 -13.70 17.19
CA TYR A 89 -2.58 -14.85 16.51
C TYR A 89 -1.39 -15.40 17.30
N GLN A 90 -0.47 -14.53 17.77
CA GLN A 90 0.67 -14.97 18.57
C GLN A 90 0.24 -15.63 19.88
N SER A 91 -0.78 -15.09 20.53
CA SER A 91 -1.36 -15.69 21.74
C SER A 91 -1.94 -17.09 21.46
N LEU A 92 -2.73 -17.24 20.41
CA LEU A 92 -3.34 -18.53 20.03
C LEU A 92 -2.28 -19.56 19.59
N LYS A 93 -1.23 -19.11 18.91
CA LYS A 93 -0.10 -19.96 18.52
C LYS A 93 0.66 -20.47 19.74
N LYS A 94 0.95 -19.61 20.73
CA LYS A 94 1.57 -20.00 22.01
C LYS A 94 0.71 -21.00 22.78
N GLN A 95 -0.61 -20.94 22.67
CA GLN A 95 -1.55 -21.89 23.27
C GLN A 95 -1.70 -23.21 22.47
N GLY A 96 -1.01 -23.35 21.34
CA GLY A 96 -1.12 -24.52 20.46
C GLY A 96 -2.47 -24.65 19.72
N LYS A 97 -3.28 -23.58 19.69
CA LYS A 97 -4.59 -23.58 19.03
C LYS A 97 -4.50 -23.30 17.54
N ILE A 98 -3.39 -22.73 17.08
CA ILE A 98 -3.10 -22.44 15.67
C ILE A 98 -1.70 -22.94 15.36
N SER A 99 -1.54 -23.68 14.25
CA SER A 99 -0.24 -24.20 13.80
C SER A 99 0.23 -23.63 12.46
N ASN A 100 -0.68 -23.06 11.67
CA ASN A 100 -0.37 -22.50 10.34
C ASN A 100 0.46 -21.22 10.44
N THR A 101 1.21 -20.92 9.37
CA THR A 101 1.89 -19.64 9.20
C THR A 101 0.92 -18.63 8.61
N THR A 102 0.77 -17.50 9.30
CA THR A 102 -0.10 -16.40 8.85
C THR A 102 0.73 -15.12 8.74
N LYS A 103 0.58 -14.41 7.63
CA LYS A 103 1.18 -13.11 7.38
C LYS A 103 0.14 -11.99 7.50
N PHE A 104 0.55 -10.86 8.04
CA PHE A 104 -0.32 -9.73 8.34
C PHE A 104 0.03 -8.56 7.43
N ILE A 105 -0.93 -8.11 6.58
CA ILE A 105 -0.69 -7.09 5.57
C ILE A 105 -1.78 -6.02 5.66
N ALA A 106 -1.40 -4.78 5.94
CA ALA A 106 -2.32 -3.64 5.89
C ALA A 106 -2.18 -2.89 4.56
N PHE A 107 -3.29 -2.47 3.98
CA PHE A 107 -3.34 -1.53 2.86
C PHE A 107 -4.01 -0.23 3.29
N GLY A 108 -3.32 0.89 3.12
CA GLY A 108 -3.85 2.23 3.35
C GLY A 108 -3.56 3.15 2.17
N GLY A 109 -4.50 4.03 1.82
CA GLY A 109 -4.25 5.13 0.89
C GLY A 109 -3.37 6.20 1.54
N ASP A 110 -2.82 7.12 0.73
CA ASP A 110 -1.95 8.18 1.24
C ASP A 110 -2.64 9.07 2.27
N GLY A 111 -3.89 9.48 2.05
CA GLY A 111 -4.63 10.28 3.03
C GLY A 111 -4.80 9.56 4.37
N GLY A 112 -5.18 8.29 4.34
CA GLY A 112 -5.29 7.45 5.53
C GLY A 112 -3.95 7.18 6.22
N THR A 113 -2.85 7.22 5.50
CA THR A 113 -1.52 6.84 6.01
C THR A 113 -0.67 8.06 6.41
N TYR A 114 -0.59 9.09 5.55
CA TYR A 114 0.22 10.29 5.80
C TYR A 114 -0.39 11.24 6.80
N ASP A 115 -1.71 11.22 6.93
CA ASP A 115 -2.47 12.17 7.74
C ASP A 115 -3.17 11.49 8.91
N ILE A 116 -4.43 11.11 8.76
CA ILE A 116 -5.29 10.70 9.86
C ILE A 116 -4.82 9.40 10.57
N GLY A 117 -4.19 8.48 9.86
CA GLY A 117 -3.69 7.19 10.41
C GLY A 117 -2.23 7.18 10.81
N LEU A 118 -1.50 8.29 10.69
CA LEU A 118 -0.06 8.32 11.00
C LEU A 118 0.23 7.94 12.45
N GLN A 119 -0.57 8.38 13.39
CA GLN A 119 -0.44 8.02 14.81
C GLN A 119 -0.59 6.51 15.02
N SER A 120 -1.63 5.92 14.44
CA SER A 120 -1.91 4.48 14.50
C SER A 120 -0.77 3.65 13.90
N LEU A 121 -0.28 4.09 12.74
CA LEU A 121 0.86 3.47 12.05
C LEU A 121 2.13 3.57 12.90
N SER A 122 2.48 4.77 13.35
CA SER A 122 3.66 5.01 14.18
C SER A 122 3.67 4.14 15.44
N GLY A 123 2.54 4.06 16.14
CA GLY A 123 2.41 3.22 17.33
C GLY A 123 2.49 1.71 17.02
N ALA A 124 1.97 1.24 15.89
CA ALA A 124 2.09 -0.16 15.48
C ALA A 124 3.55 -0.52 15.15
N MET A 125 4.25 0.36 14.45
CA MET A 125 5.66 0.18 14.09
C MET A 125 6.56 0.18 15.34
N GLU A 126 6.33 1.09 16.27
CA GLU A 126 7.09 1.17 17.53
C GLU A 126 6.92 -0.08 18.40
N ARG A 127 5.71 -0.65 18.45
CA ARG A 127 5.45 -1.88 19.22
C ARG A 127 6.08 -3.15 18.63
N GLY A 128 6.60 -3.10 17.41
CA GLY A 128 7.33 -4.21 16.79
C GLY A 128 6.47 -5.38 16.32
N HIS A 129 5.20 -5.15 15.96
CA HIS A 129 4.32 -6.19 15.43
C HIS A 129 4.86 -6.76 14.11
N ASP A 130 4.82 -8.08 13.92
CA ASP A 130 5.25 -8.74 12.67
C ASP A 130 4.19 -8.55 11.59
N MET A 131 4.26 -7.41 10.92
CA MET A 131 3.30 -7.00 9.91
C MET A 131 3.93 -6.12 8.82
N VAL A 132 3.34 -6.18 7.63
CA VAL A 132 3.67 -5.26 6.52
C VAL A 132 2.59 -4.19 6.42
N TYR A 133 2.97 -2.94 6.41
CA TYR A 133 2.07 -1.86 6.03
C TYR A 133 2.40 -1.34 4.64
N VAL A 134 1.43 -1.41 3.74
CA VAL A 134 1.52 -0.94 2.35
C VAL A 134 0.71 0.34 2.20
N CYS A 135 1.39 1.45 1.93
CA CYS A 135 0.75 2.67 1.48
C CYS A 135 0.63 2.64 -0.05
N TYR A 136 -0.59 2.56 -0.59
CA TYR A 136 -0.83 2.79 -2.02
C TYR A 136 -1.06 4.29 -2.25
N ASP A 137 0.01 4.98 -2.60
CA ASP A 137 0.08 6.43 -2.69
C ASP A 137 -0.33 6.92 -4.08
N ASN A 138 -1.38 7.71 -4.15
CA ASN A 138 -1.85 8.36 -5.39
C ASN A 138 -1.93 9.90 -5.27
N GLY A 139 -1.45 10.46 -4.16
CA GLY A 139 -1.27 11.88 -3.95
C GLY A 139 -2.50 12.67 -3.52
N ALA A 140 -3.61 12.03 -3.13
CA ALA A 140 -4.79 12.70 -2.57
C ALA A 140 -5.76 11.70 -1.92
N TYR A 141 -6.74 12.19 -1.16
CA TYR A 141 -7.95 11.43 -0.80
C TYR A 141 -8.82 11.27 -2.06
N MET A 142 -8.52 10.29 -2.91
CA MET A 142 -9.13 10.17 -4.23
C MET A 142 -10.60 9.75 -4.18
N ASN A 143 -10.93 8.78 -3.32
CA ASN A 143 -12.28 8.20 -3.27
C ASN A 143 -13.34 9.18 -2.80
N THR A 144 -13.01 10.06 -1.88
CA THR A 144 -13.93 11.03 -1.28
C THR A 144 -14.12 12.29 -2.12
N GLY A 145 -13.43 12.43 -3.24
CA GLY A 145 -13.57 13.55 -4.17
C GLY A 145 -12.29 14.37 -4.36
N ILE A 146 -11.12 13.73 -4.32
CA ILE A 146 -9.81 14.31 -4.66
C ILE A 146 -9.42 15.45 -3.71
N GLN A 147 -9.60 15.28 -2.41
CA GLN A 147 -9.13 16.24 -1.41
C GLN A 147 -7.62 16.13 -1.22
N ARG A 148 -7.01 17.24 -0.85
CA ARG A 148 -5.60 17.32 -0.54
C ARG A 148 -5.21 16.39 0.62
N SER A 149 -4.16 15.62 0.44
CA SER A 149 -3.43 14.92 1.50
C SER A 149 -2.06 15.55 1.73
N SER A 150 -1.33 15.09 2.75
CA SER A 150 0.08 15.47 2.94
C SER A 150 1.00 14.87 1.86
N ALA A 151 0.56 13.83 1.15
CA ALA A 151 1.26 13.25 0.00
C ALA A 151 1.08 14.06 -1.29
N THR A 152 0.09 14.94 -1.37
CA THR A 152 -0.15 15.78 -2.54
C THR A 152 1.08 16.64 -2.85
N PRO A 153 1.59 16.62 -4.08
CA PRO A 153 2.72 17.44 -4.48
C PRO A 153 2.44 18.94 -4.30
N LYS A 154 3.50 19.74 -4.13
CA LYS A 154 3.39 21.19 -4.13
C LYS A 154 2.85 21.66 -5.48
N PHE A 155 1.95 22.61 -5.46
CA PHE A 155 1.25 23.19 -6.61
C PHE A 155 0.24 22.26 -7.31
N ALA A 156 0.05 21.05 -6.84
CA ALA A 156 -0.99 20.18 -7.39
C ALA A 156 -2.39 20.72 -7.09
N ASP A 157 -3.26 20.57 -8.07
CA ASP A 157 -4.69 20.89 -7.97
C ASP A 157 -5.47 19.80 -7.25
N THR A 158 -6.31 20.19 -6.29
CA THR A 158 -7.25 19.31 -5.60
C THR A 158 -8.50 20.08 -5.23
N THR A 159 -9.58 19.39 -4.90
CA THR A 159 -10.85 20.03 -4.53
C THR A 159 -10.77 20.91 -3.27
N THR A 160 -9.81 20.63 -2.39
CA THR A 160 -9.59 21.43 -1.16
C THR A 160 -8.37 22.36 -1.23
N SER A 161 -7.62 22.31 -2.30
CA SER A 161 -6.52 23.23 -2.63
C SER A 161 -6.52 23.47 -4.14
N PRO A 162 -7.55 24.17 -4.67
CA PRO A 162 -7.69 24.34 -6.11
C PRO A 162 -6.60 25.25 -6.68
N ALA A 163 -6.10 24.86 -7.86
CA ALA A 163 -5.18 25.71 -8.61
C ALA A 163 -5.96 26.76 -9.40
N GLY A 164 -5.50 28.02 -9.32
CA GLY A 164 -6.13 29.15 -9.99
C GLY A 164 -5.15 30.28 -10.24
N LYS A 165 -5.66 31.41 -10.73
CA LYS A 165 -4.84 32.59 -11.04
C LYS A 165 -4.20 33.23 -9.81
N VAL A 166 -4.79 33.09 -8.62
CA VAL A 166 -4.31 33.71 -7.38
C VAL A 166 -3.57 32.70 -6.50
N ILE A 167 -4.09 31.48 -6.36
CA ILE A 167 -3.47 30.41 -5.57
C ILE A 167 -3.10 29.28 -6.53
N PRO A 168 -1.82 28.86 -6.60
CA PRO A 168 -1.36 27.86 -7.56
C PRO A 168 -1.52 26.41 -7.05
N GLY A 169 -2.60 26.10 -6.35
CA GLY A 169 -2.81 24.78 -5.76
C GLY A 169 -2.21 24.63 -4.36
N LYS A 170 -1.83 23.43 -3.97
CA LYS A 170 -1.25 23.16 -2.64
C LYS A 170 0.09 23.87 -2.44
N MET A 171 0.20 24.69 -1.43
CA MET A 171 1.40 25.49 -1.15
C MET A 171 2.46 24.75 -0.32
N GLN A 172 2.07 23.74 0.46
CA GLN A 172 2.96 22.98 1.33
C GLN A 172 3.70 21.90 0.54
N SER A 173 4.94 21.63 0.91
CA SER A 173 5.71 20.50 0.38
C SER A 173 5.05 19.17 0.71
N ARG A 174 5.28 18.15 -0.12
CA ARG A 174 4.91 16.78 0.16
C ARG A 174 5.66 16.29 1.40
N LYS A 175 4.95 15.62 2.32
CA LYS A 175 5.56 14.93 3.45
C LYS A 175 6.36 13.71 2.94
N ASP A 176 7.56 13.50 3.45
CA ASP A 176 8.37 12.33 3.12
C ASP A 176 8.09 11.20 4.13
N LEU A 177 7.02 10.44 3.89
CA LEU A 177 6.63 9.37 4.78
C LEU A 177 7.66 8.23 4.81
N THR A 178 8.33 7.97 3.70
CA THR A 178 9.37 6.93 3.64
C THR A 178 10.50 7.24 4.64
N LYS A 179 10.98 8.49 4.71
CA LYS A 179 11.97 8.90 5.71
C LYS A 179 11.42 8.88 7.14
N ILE A 180 10.15 9.23 7.34
CA ILE A 180 9.52 9.12 8.66
C ILE A 180 9.52 7.64 9.11
N MET A 181 9.20 6.70 8.25
CA MET A 181 9.25 5.28 8.58
C MET A 181 10.67 4.76 8.82
N VAL A 182 11.66 5.27 8.09
CA VAL A 182 13.07 4.97 8.34
C VAL A 182 13.49 5.40 9.75
N SER A 183 13.04 6.55 10.22
CA SER A 183 13.34 7.04 11.57
C SER A 183 12.70 6.23 12.71
N HIS A 184 11.79 5.29 12.39
CA HIS A 184 11.30 4.29 13.34
C HIS A 184 12.24 3.08 13.47
N HIS A 185 13.37 3.06 12.77
CA HIS A 185 14.34 1.96 12.76
C HIS A 185 13.73 0.61 12.39
N LEU A 186 12.79 0.61 11.43
CA LEU A 186 12.14 -0.61 10.97
C LEU A 186 13.15 -1.55 10.29
N PRO A 187 12.99 -2.88 10.44
CA PRO A 187 13.86 -3.87 9.79
C PRO A 187 13.89 -3.74 8.27
N TYR A 188 12.79 -3.25 7.67
CA TYR A 188 12.74 -2.98 6.23
C TYR A 188 11.75 -1.87 5.88
N VAL A 189 12.23 -0.90 5.10
CA VAL A 189 11.42 0.18 4.51
C VAL A 189 11.77 0.28 3.04
N ALA A 190 10.77 0.34 2.17
CA ALA A 190 11.02 0.52 0.74
C ALA A 190 9.98 1.43 0.08
N GLN A 191 10.41 2.06 -1.01
CA GLN A 191 9.58 2.85 -1.90
C GLN A 191 9.70 2.32 -3.33
N THR A 192 8.58 2.25 -4.04
CA THR A 192 8.52 1.76 -5.42
C THR A 192 7.29 2.30 -6.14
N ILE A 193 7.09 1.85 -7.37
CA ILE A 193 5.92 2.17 -8.19
C ILE A 193 5.16 0.90 -8.60
N GLY A 194 3.83 1.00 -8.67
CA GLY A 194 2.98 -0.18 -8.74
C GLY A 194 2.92 -0.93 -10.06
N TYR A 195 3.30 -0.33 -11.21
CA TYR A 195 3.00 -0.94 -12.52
C TYR A 195 4.12 -0.85 -13.56
N MET A 196 5.24 -0.19 -13.29
CA MET A 196 6.33 -0.05 -14.26
C MET A 196 7.36 -1.17 -14.15
N ASN A 197 7.70 -1.56 -12.94
CA ASN A 197 8.72 -2.55 -12.66
C ASN A 197 8.17 -3.61 -11.70
N PHE A 198 7.46 -4.59 -12.25
CA PHE A 198 6.89 -5.69 -11.45
C PHE A 198 7.94 -6.52 -10.72
N LYS A 199 9.15 -6.62 -11.27
CA LYS A 199 10.24 -7.33 -10.62
C LYS A 199 10.63 -6.62 -9.33
N ASP A 200 10.88 -5.31 -9.38
CA ASP A 200 11.23 -4.51 -8.21
C ASP A 200 10.12 -4.53 -7.14
N LEU A 201 8.87 -4.35 -7.57
CA LEU A 201 7.72 -4.43 -6.66
C LEU A 201 7.62 -5.80 -6.00
N TYR A 202 7.79 -6.89 -6.77
CA TYR A 202 7.71 -8.24 -6.25
C TYR A 202 8.83 -8.53 -5.24
N GLU A 203 10.09 -8.23 -5.58
CA GLU A 203 11.26 -8.42 -4.72
C GLU A 203 11.13 -7.67 -3.40
N LYS A 204 10.70 -6.40 -3.46
CA LYS A 204 10.45 -5.57 -2.28
C LYS A 204 9.29 -6.11 -1.42
N SER A 205 8.24 -6.58 -2.08
CA SER A 205 7.09 -7.17 -1.37
C SER A 205 7.45 -8.48 -0.68
N GLU A 206 8.16 -9.38 -1.36
CA GLU A 206 8.62 -10.64 -0.77
C GLU A 206 9.54 -10.36 0.42
N LYS A 207 10.48 -9.45 0.27
CA LYS A 207 11.38 -9.05 1.35
C LYS A 207 10.61 -8.43 2.53
N ALA A 208 9.64 -7.55 2.29
CA ALA A 208 8.83 -6.98 3.34
C ALA A 208 8.01 -8.03 4.10
N ILE A 209 7.40 -8.98 3.38
CA ILE A 209 6.54 -10.02 3.96
C ILE A 209 7.33 -11.02 4.82
N TYR A 210 8.58 -11.30 4.45
CA TYR A 210 9.39 -12.33 5.11
C TYR A 210 10.52 -11.78 6.00
N THR A 211 10.67 -10.47 6.09
CA THR A 211 11.49 -9.85 7.13
C THR A 211 10.72 -9.88 8.45
N GLU A 212 11.33 -10.37 9.51
CA GLU A 212 10.74 -10.43 10.84
C GLU A 212 10.56 -9.03 11.43
N GLY A 213 9.41 -8.78 12.03
CA GLY A 213 9.05 -7.50 12.61
C GLY A 213 8.30 -6.56 11.66
N PRO A 214 8.10 -5.29 12.04
CA PRO A 214 7.30 -4.34 11.28
C PRO A 214 8.05 -3.87 10.02
N THR A 215 7.37 -3.89 8.89
CA THR A 215 7.93 -3.43 7.61
C THR A 215 6.98 -2.47 6.91
N PHE A 216 7.53 -1.61 6.07
CA PHE A 216 6.76 -0.58 5.39
C PHE A 216 7.09 -0.50 3.90
N LEU A 217 6.04 -0.48 3.07
CA LEU A 217 6.14 -0.25 1.64
C LEU A 217 5.35 1.00 1.24
N ASN A 218 6.02 1.96 0.62
CA ASN A 218 5.37 3.10 -0.02
C ASN A 218 5.32 2.85 -1.53
N VAL A 219 4.13 2.60 -2.06
CA VAL A 219 3.93 2.19 -3.45
C VAL A 219 3.15 3.27 -4.19
N MET A 220 3.81 4.02 -5.07
CA MET A 220 3.12 4.99 -5.91
C MET A 220 2.19 4.26 -6.88
N THR A 221 0.93 4.68 -6.88
CA THR A 221 -0.14 4.08 -7.69
C THR A 221 -0.95 5.17 -8.37
N PRO A 222 -0.61 5.60 -9.59
CA PRO A 222 -1.31 6.66 -10.29
C PRO A 222 -2.82 6.46 -10.35
N CYS A 223 -3.57 7.55 -10.20
CA CYS A 223 -5.02 7.57 -10.26
C CYS A 223 -5.50 8.27 -11.53
N PRO A 224 -6.21 7.59 -12.45
CA PRO A 224 -6.65 8.19 -13.72
C PRO A 224 -7.62 9.38 -13.49
N ARG A 225 -8.41 9.33 -12.44
CA ARG A 225 -9.36 10.40 -12.09
C ARG A 225 -8.66 11.62 -11.51
N GLY A 226 -7.77 11.42 -10.54
CA GLY A 226 -7.11 12.53 -9.86
C GLY A 226 -5.97 13.14 -10.66
N TRP A 227 -5.29 12.35 -11.49
CA TRP A 227 -4.18 12.84 -12.32
C TRP A 227 -4.61 13.19 -13.75
N GLY A 228 -5.88 12.92 -14.12
CA GLY A 228 -6.47 13.36 -15.39
C GLY A 228 -5.89 12.68 -16.64
N TYR A 229 -5.50 11.40 -16.57
CA TYR A 229 -4.97 10.67 -17.71
C TYR A 229 -5.96 9.63 -18.25
N PRO A 230 -5.91 9.32 -19.57
CA PRO A 230 -6.70 8.26 -20.18
C PRO A 230 -6.37 6.88 -19.59
N THR A 231 -7.38 6.02 -19.45
CA THR A 231 -7.26 4.73 -18.73
C THR A 231 -6.25 3.74 -19.31
N ASP A 232 -5.91 3.87 -20.58
CA ASP A 232 -4.92 3.08 -21.32
C ASP A 232 -3.47 3.60 -21.16
N MET A 233 -3.29 4.77 -20.56
CA MET A 233 -1.98 5.39 -20.40
C MET A 233 -1.27 5.06 -19.07
N LEU A 234 -1.77 4.13 -18.27
CA LEU A 234 -1.20 3.78 -16.97
C LEU A 234 0.31 3.49 -17.03
N MET A 235 0.76 2.73 -18.04
CA MET A 235 2.19 2.40 -18.18
C MET A 235 3.05 3.62 -18.46
N GLN A 236 2.59 4.51 -19.34
CA GLN A 236 3.29 5.74 -19.68
C GLN A 236 3.38 6.70 -18.49
N ILE A 237 2.29 6.83 -17.73
CA ILE A 237 2.25 7.68 -16.53
C ILE A 237 3.18 7.15 -15.45
N ASN A 238 3.22 5.82 -15.22
CA ASN A 238 4.19 5.22 -14.30
C ASN A 238 5.63 5.49 -14.75
N LYS A 239 5.92 5.35 -16.06
CA LYS A 239 7.24 5.67 -16.60
C LYS A 239 7.61 7.14 -16.37
N LEU A 240 6.71 8.06 -16.68
CA LEU A 240 6.92 9.49 -16.46
C LEU A 240 7.18 9.83 -14.99
N ALA A 241 6.47 9.18 -14.04
CA ALA A 241 6.68 9.39 -12.63
C ALA A 241 8.10 8.98 -12.17
N VAL A 242 8.67 7.97 -12.79
CA VAL A 242 10.07 7.57 -12.56
C VAL A 242 11.04 8.53 -13.26
N ASP A 243 10.83 8.79 -14.54
CA ASP A 243 11.71 9.63 -15.36
C ASP A 243 11.82 11.09 -14.81
N THR A 244 10.75 11.59 -14.21
CA THR A 244 10.69 12.92 -13.57
C THR A 244 11.10 12.91 -12.10
N CYS A 245 11.57 11.80 -11.57
CA CYS A 245 11.91 11.63 -10.15
C CYS A 245 10.76 11.96 -9.17
N SER A 246 9.51 11.86 -9.62
CA SER A 246 8.34 12.00 -8.74
C SER A 246 8.26 10.84 -7.74
N VAL A 247 8.87 9.71 -8.08
CA VAL A 247 9.13 8.58 -7.20
C VAL A 247 10.55 8.07 -7.43
N SER A 248 11.26 7.74 -6.36
CA SER A 248 12.58 7.07 -6.43
C SER A 248 12.45 5.60 -5.99
N TYR A 249 13.21 4.73 -6.64
CA TYR A 249 13.34 3.34 -6.19
C TYR A 249 14.32 3.29 -5.02
N THR A 250 13.79 3.21 -3.81
CA THR A 250 14.60 3.21 -2.58
C THR A 250 14.22 2.00 -1.72
N HIS A 251 15.22 1.38 -1.10
CA HIS A 251 15.01 0.45 0.02
C HIS A 251 16.11 0.69 1.05
N LEU A 252 15.74 0.61 2.31
CA LEU A 252 16.63 0.84 3.44
C LEU A 252 16.43 -0.28 4.46
N ARG A 253 17.52 -0.70 5.07
CA ARG A 253 17.54 -1.61 6.23
C ARG A 253 17.93 -0.82 7.47
N ALA A 254 17.50 -1.28 8.63
CA ALA A 254 17.73 -0.60 9.90
C ALA A 254 19.21 -0.37 10.27
N HIS A 255 20.16 -0.96 9.52
CA HIS A 255 21.59 -0.93 9.81
C HIS A 255 22.44 -0.44 8.62
N GLU A 256 21.84 0.19 7.61
CA GLU A 256 22.58 0.80 6.48
C GLU A 256 22.45 2.32 6.49
#